data_5b982a5b6f476435d1f0ee8b705c0ede
#
_entry.id   5b982a5b6f476435d1f0ee8b705c0ede
#
_cell.length_a   1.000
_cell.length_b   1.000
_cell.length_c   1.000
_cell.angle_alpha   90.00
_cell.angle_beta   90.00
_cell.angle_gamma   90.00
#
_symmetry.space_group_name_H-M   'P 1'
#
loop_
_entity.id
_entity.type
_entity.pdbx_description
1 polymer ?
#
loop_
_entity_poly.entity_id
_entity_poly.type
_entity_poly.pdbx_seq_one_letter_code
_entity_poly.pdbx_strand_id
1 'polypeptide(L)'
;YQFMGMDFVNKNKLVVDKDDYEEVYRGEIKEGETLDTLYEKFNLYHPDDFTGHSMSVSDVIVIEKEYEKTAYYVDSFGFTKVADFLEEKKYHSAETEQAVSRFREKTKQYFRLIEGMTTECIEEEVREYIQMKIREYHLPIQIREVMVYGSRSRGTEKADSDLDILFEYAGVGREDDIFNLLHEDDFCIGEVKVDINPVTEQQSGDLSERLIRAEEYMEQELAFGIEDRYITIQFVDEGYDYTIYDVDGKELDGGVYDNPDISIYEAVKDIVEDLKQKPDTNGTKGAITAESKLNPLN
;
A
#
# COMPACT_ATOMS: atom_id res chain seq x y z
N TYR A 1 -13.07 -2.21 14.76
CA TYR A 1 -13.82 -1.61 15.91
C TYR A 1 -15.16 -2.30 16.18
N GLN A 2 -15.29 -3.55 15.79
CA GLN A 2 -16.47 -4.37 16.04
C GLN A 2 -16.84 -4.37 17.54
N PHE A 3 -18.12 -4.18 17.83
CA PHE A 3 -18.69 -4.04 19.20
C PHE A 3 -18.19 -2.82 20.00
N MET A 4 -17.58 -1.83 19.36
CA MET A 4 -17.13 -0.61 20.02
C MET A 4 -18.14 0.53 19.86
N GLY A 5 -18.40 1.31 20.92
CA GLY A 5 -19.25 2.49 20.84
C GLY A 5 -18.56 3.71 20.20
N MET A 6 -19.33 4.73 19.86
CA MET A 6 -18.83 5.97 19.22
C MET A 6 -17.77 6.70 20.05
N ASP A 7 -17.79 6.58 21.38
CA ASP A 7 -16.72 7.13 22.22
C ASP A 7 -15.36 6.53 21.92
N PHE A 8 -15.32 5.22 21.66
CA PHE A 8 -14.09 4.53 21.25
C PHE A 8 -13.66 4.96 19.85
N VAL A 9 -14.58 5.00 18.90
CA VAL A 9 -14.34 5.43 17.51
C VAL A 9 -13.71 6.83 17.50
N ASN A 10 -14.34 7.78 18.19
CA ASN A 10 -13.87 9.18 18.25
C ASN A 10 -12.51 9.31 18.96
N LYS A 11 -12.32 8.63 20.09
CA LYS A 11 -11.07 8.66 20.87
C LYS A 11 -9.87 8.17 20.06
N ASN A 12 -10.08 7.18 19.21
CA ASN A 12 -9.03 6.57 18.42
C ASN A 12 -8.97 7.13 16.99
N LYS A 13 -9.64 8.24 16.71
CA LYS A 13 -9.69 8.89 15.39
C LYS A 13 -10.15 7.94 14.27
N LEU A 14 -10.95 6.92 14.61
CA LEU A 14 -11.56 6.03 13.62
C LEU A 14 -12.74 6.74 12.95
N VAL A 15 -13.11 6.25 11.79
CA VAL A 15 -14.23 6.75 11.02
C VAL A 15 -15.19 5.59 10.74
N VAL A 16 -16.48 5.79 10.89
CA VAL A 16 -17.49 4.81 10.50
C VAL A 16 -17.63 4.90 8.99
N ASP A 17 -16.99 3.96 8.28
CA ASP A 17 -16.90 3.94 6.84
C ASP A 17 -17.72 2.80 6.24
N LYS A 18 -18.39 3.08 5.11
CA LYS A 18 -19.20 2.10 4.41
C LYS A 18 -18.38 0.90 3.93
N ASP A 19 -17.13 1.12 3.54
CA ASP A 19 -16.25 0.06 3.01
C ASP A 19 -15.82 -0.97 4.09
N ASP A 20 -15.99 -0.63 5.37
CA ASP A 20 -15.80 -1.57 6.49
C ASP A 20 -17.03 -2.47 6.74
N TYR A 21 -18.12 -2.31 5.98
CA TYR A 21 -19.41 -2.97 6.22
C TYR A 21 -19.90 -3.74 5.00
N GLU A 22 -20.51 -4.88 5.28
CA GLU A 22 -21.26 -5.65 4.30
C GLU A 22 -22.78 -5.45 4.51
N GLU A 23 -23.53 -5.26 3.42
CA GLU A 23 -24.99 -5.19 3.49
C GLU A 23 -25.56 -6.59 3.76
N VAL A 24 -26.06 -6.82 4.97
CA VAL A 24 -26.59 -8.13 5.42
C VAL A 24 -28.11 -8.25 5.26
N TYR A 25 -28.82 -7.13 5.10
CA TYR A 25 -30.26 -7.10 4.91
C TYR A 25 -30.75 -5.81 4.28
N ARG A 26 -31.75 -5.94 3.41
CA ARG A 26 -32.52 -4.82 2.85
C ARG A 26 -34.00 -5.13 2.90
N GLY A 27 -34.80 -4.20 3.40
CA GLY A 27 -36.26 -4.36 3.50
C GLY A 27 -36.98 -3.03 3.61
N GLU A 28 -38.33 -3.09 3.56
CA GLU A 28 -39.16 -1.89 3.69
C GLU A 28 -39.35 -1.52 5.16
N ILE A 29 -39.25 -0.22 5.47
CA ILE A 29 -39.61 0.33 6.77
C ILE A 29 -41.12 0.61 6.79
N LYS A 30 -41.83 0.12 7.80
CA LYS A 30 -43.27 0.31 7.96
C LYS A 30 -43.56 1.65 8.65
N GLU A 31 -44.78 2.19 8.44
CA GLU A 31 -45.20 3.39 9.13
C GLU A 31 -45.19 3.17 10.65
N GLY A 32 -44.51 4.06 11.38
CA GLY A 32 -44.35 3.98 12.84
C GLY A 32 -43.12 3.17 13.31
N GLU A 33 -42.41 2.45 12.45
CA GLU A 33 -41.14 1.84 12.85
C GLU A 33 -40.09 2.93 13.16
N THR A 34 -39.38 2.75 14.25
CA THR A 34 -38.30 3.60 14.77
C THR A 34 -37.00 2.78 14.79
N LEU A 35 -35.86 3.46 15.06
CA LEU A 35 -34.58 2.76 15.25
C LEU A 35 -34.65 1.71 16.38
N ASP A 36 -35.34 2.04 17.48
CA ASP A 36 -35.52 1.11 18.62
C ASP A 36 -36.34 -0.11 18.21
N THR A 37 -37.43 0.07 17.45
CA THR A 37 -38.25 -1.05 16.98
C THR A 37 -37.52 -1.89 15.92
N LEU A 38 -36.67 -1.28 15.10
CA LEU A 38 -35.79 -2.01 14.19
C LEU A 38 -34.75 -2.82 14.95
N TYR A 39 -34.13 -2.25 15.96
CA TYR A 39 -33.20 -2.96 16.85
C TYR A 39 -33.89 -4.17 17.52
N GLU A 40 -35.08 -3.98 18.08
CA GLU A 40 -35.87 -5.07 18.67
C GLU A 40 -36.22 -6.15 17.64
N LYS A 41 -36.66 -5.74 16.43
CA LYS A 41 -36.99 -6.64 15.33
C LYS A 41 -35.79 -7.54 14.94
N PHE A 42 -34.61 -6.96 14.75
CA PHE A 42 -33.42 -7.73 14.36
C PHE A 42 -32.68 -8.41 15.51
N ASN A 43 -33.19 -8.32 16.73
CA ASN A 43 -32.72 -9.07 17.90
C ASN A 43 -33.68 -10.13 18.40
N LEU A 44 -34.99 -9.88 18.29
CA LEU A 44 -36.00 -10.75 18.91
C LEU A 44 -36.96 -11.38 17.88
N TYR A 45 -37.23 -10.71 16.76
CA TYR A 45 -38.28 -11.09 15.80
C TYR A 45 -37.75 -11.02 14.36
N HIS A 46 -36.63 -11.72 14.10
CA HIS A 46 -35.98 -11.70 12.81
C HIS A 46 -36.98 -11.98 11.66
N PRO A 47 -36.88 -11.21 10.54
CA PRO A 47 -37.54 -11.57 9.30
C PRO A 47 -37.10 -12.97 8.84
N ASP A 48 -38.00 -13.72 8.20
CA ASP A 48 -37.73 -15.10 7.76
C ASP A 48 -36.58 -15.20 6.75
N ASP A 49 -36.32 -14.12 6.04
CA ASP A 49 -35.29 -13.99 5.02
C ASP A 49 -33.98 -13.34 5.54
N PHE A 50 -33.91 -13.04 6.85
CA PHE A 50 -32.73 -12.51 7.49
C PHE A 50 -31.72 -13.59 7.84
N THR A 51 -30.54 -13.54 7.29
CA THR A 51 -29.46 -14.53 7.49
C THR A 51 -28.26 -13.97 8.30
N GLY A 52 -28.29 -12.69 8.67
CA GLY A 52 -27.24 -12.03 9.46
C GLY A 52 -27.27 -12.41 10.95
N HIS A 53 -26.28 -11.93 11.68
CA HIS A 53 -26.28 -11.96 13.14
C HIS A 53 -27.26 -10.94 13.73
N SER A 54 -27.66 -11.13 14.99
CA SER A 54 -28.44 -10.12 15.72
C SER A 54 -27.73 -8.78 15.74
N MET A 55 -28.52 -7.70 15.61
CA MET A 55 -28.00 -6.33 15.58
C MET A 55 -27.22 -5.99 16.87
N SER A 56 -26.04 -5.46 16.73
CA SER A 56 -25.08 -5.22 17.82
C SER A 56 -24.51 -3.81 17.77
N VAL A 57 -23.84 -3.40 18.85
CA VAL A 57 -23.02 -2.18 18.85
C VAL A 57 -22.01 -2.26 17.70
N SER A 58 -21.83 -1.19 16.98
CA SER A 58 -21.06 -0.99 15.75
C SER A 58 -21.77 -1.35 14.45
N ASP A 59 -22.94 -1.97 14.45
CA ASP A 59 -23.72 -2.11 13.22
C ASP A 59 -24.26 -0.76 12.75
N VAL A 60 -24.58 -0.64 11.46
CA VAL A 60 -25.11 0.59 10.87
C VAL A 60 -26.46 0.32 10.23
N ILE A 61 -27.44 1.14 10.56
CA ILE A 61 -28.75 1.16 9.94
C ILE A 61 -28.80 2.32 8.96
N VAL A 62 -29.01 2.04 7.69
CA VAL A 62 -29.26 3.08 6.67
C VAL A 62 -30.76 3.14 6.40
N ILE A 63 -31.38 4.29 6.68
CA ILE A 63 -32.78 4.57 6.39
C ILE A 63 -32.86 5.44 5.14
N GLU A 64 -33.58 4.96 4.13
CA GLU A 64 -33.89 5.72 2.92
C GLU A 64 -35.38 6.13 2.94
N LYS A 65 -35.61 7.45 2.93
CA LYS A 65 -36.96 8.03 2.83
C LYS A 65 -36.99 9.04 1.71
N GLU A 66 -37.91 8.83 0.77
CA GLU A 66 -38.03 9.66 -0.45
C GLU A 66 -36.72 9.71 -1.22
N TYR A 67 -35.93 10.76 -1.05
CA TYR A 67 -34.64 10.97 -1.74
C TYR A 67 -33.49 11.17 -0.73
N GLU A 68 -33.76 11.04 0.57
CA GLU A 68 -32.74 11.22 1.61
C GLU A 68 -32.35 9.89 2.23
N LYS A 69 -31.05 9.62 2.27
CA LYS A 69 -30.45 8.49 3.01
C LYS A 69 -29.80 9.00 4.27
N THR A 70 -30.08 8.35 5.37
CA THR A 70 -29.48 8.67 6.66
C THR A 70 -28.94 7.40 7.29
N ALA A 71 -27.68 7.41 7.70
CA ALA A 71 -27.03 6.30 8.40
C ALA A 71 -26.97 6.55 9.89
N TYR A 72 -27.23 5.49 10.66
CA TYR A 72 -27.22 5.48 12.13
C TYR A 72 -26.37 4.34 12.65
N TYR A 73 -25.35 4.66 13.39
CA TYR A 73 -24.50 3.72 14.10
C TYR A 73 -25.19 3.22 15.36
N VAL A 74 -25.23 1.92 15.59
CA VAL A 74 -25.71 1.33 16.84
C VAL A 74 -24.63 1.56 17.89
N ASP A 75 -24.91 2.46 18.83
CA ASP A 75 -23.97 2.87 19.87
C ASP A 75 -24.15 2.03 21.14
N SER A 76 -23.28 2.21 22.12
CA SER A 76 -23.40 1.59 23.45
C SER A 76 -24.72 1.94 24.15
N PHE A 77 -25.27 3.11 23.84
CA PHE A 77 -26.59 3.58 24.28
C PHE A 77 -27.30 4.29 23.12
N GLY A 78 -28.27 3.61 22.52
CA GLY A 78 -29.07 4.16 21.42
C GLY A 78 -28.32 4.20 20.09
N PHE A 79 -28.54 5.27 19.33
CA PHE A 79 -28.05 5.40 17.95
C PHE A 79 -27.41 6.76 17.72
N THR A 80 -26.28 6.76 17.06
CA THR A 80 -25.59 8.00 16.67
C THR A 80 -25.68 8.19 15.15
N LYS A 81 -26.20 9.34 14.69
CA LYS A 81 -26.22 9.67 13.25
C LYS A 81 -24.80 9.83 12.74
N VAL A 82 -24.46 9.09 11.66
CA VAL A 82 -23.17 9.14 10.99
C VAL A 82 -23.38 9.70 9.58
N ALA A 83 -23.35 11.03 9.47
CA ALA A 83 -23.69 11.73 8.22
C ALA A 83 -22.76 11.33 7.06
N ASP A 84 -21.48 11.15 7.38
CA ASP A 84 -20.42 10.91 6.41
C ASP A 84 -20.31 9.44 5.97
N PHE A 85 -21.12 8.54 6.56
CA PHE A 85 -21.08 7.09 6.24
C PHE A 85 -21.34 6.77 4.76
N LEU A 86 -22.13 7.60 4.07
CA LEU A 86 -22.53 7.42 2.69
C LEU A 86 -21.73 8.30 1.71
N GLU A 87 -20.79 9.08 2.21
CA GLU A 87 -19.92 9.94 1.44
C GLU A 87 -18.58 9.25 1.17
N GLU A 88 -17.96 9.53 0.01
CA GLU A 88 -16.56 9.17 -0.21
C GLU A 88 -15.68 9.92 0.80
N LYS A 89 -14.94 9.19 1.59
CA LYS A 89 -14.16 9.77 2.68
C LYS A 89 -12.73 10.05 2.28
N LYS A 90 -12.27 11.18 2.78
CA LYS A 90 -10.88 11.55 2.78
C LYS A 90 -10.29 11.33 4.17
N TYR A 91 -9.44 10.32 4.28
CA TYR A 91 -8.76 9.99 5.54
C TYR A 91 -7.59 10.90 5.84
N HIS A 92 -7.07 11.54 4.82
CA HIS A 92 -5.85 12.34 4.86
C HIS A 92 -6.12 13.81 4.60
N SER A 93 -5.18 14.66 4.99
CA SER A 93 -5.14 16.05 4.56
C SER A 93 -4.99 16.12 3.02
N ALA A 94 -5.38 17.23 2.43
CA ALA A 94 -5.18 17.44 0.99
C ALA A 94 -3.71 17.33 0.58
N GLU A 95 -2.78 17.66 1.48
CA GLU A 95 -1.33 17.54 1.26
C GLU A 95 -0.89 16.06 1.22
N THR A 96 -1.38 15.26 2.16
CA THR A 96 -1.09 13.82 2.21
C THR A 96 -1.71 13.09 1.02
N GLU A 97 -2.95 13.42 0.63
CA GLU A 97 -3.58 12.86 -0.57
C GLU A 97 -2.80 13.17 -1.84
N GLN A 98 -2.24 14.39 -1.96
CA GLN A 98 -1.38 14.74 -3.08
C GLN A 98 -0.07 13.94 -3.08
N ALA A 99 0.55 13.73 -1.91
CA ALA A 99 1.74 12.91 -1.78
C ALA A 99 1.47 11.46 -2.18
N VAL A 100 0.37 10.86 -1.70
CA VAL A 100 -0.07 9.50 -2.07
C VAL A 100 -0.28 9.40 -3.59
N SER A 101 -0.99 10.35 -4.19
CA SER A 101 -1.26 10.35 -5.63
C SER A 101 0.04 10.44 -6.45
N ARG A 102 0.94 11.37 -6.11
CA ARG A 102 2.23 11.51 -6.82
C ARG A 102 3.08 10.25 -6.69
N PHE A 103 3.18 9.69 -5.47
CA PHE A 103 3.94 8.48 -5.23
C PHE A 103 3.42 7.31 -6.06
N ARG A 104 2.09 7.11 -6.13
CA ARG A 104 1.47 6.07 -6.97
C ARG A 104 1.76 6.27 -8.44
N GLU A 105 1.64 7.50 -8.96
CA GLU A 105 1.93 7.78 -10.36
C GLU A 105 3.40 7.48 -10.71
N LYS A 106 4.34 7.85 -9.82
CA LYS A 106 5.74 7.49 -10.00
C LYS A 106 5.96 5.96 -9.92
N THR A 107 5.37 5.31 -8.92
CA THR A 107 5.47 3.85 -8.78
C THR A 107 5.01 3.13 -10.05
N LYS A 108 3.93 3.57 -10.70
CA LYS A 108 3.44 2.99 -11.97
C LYS A 108 4.47 3.05 -13.09
N GLN A 109 5.31 4.07 -13.12
CA GLN A 109 6.34 4.22 -14.16
C GLN A 109 7.49 3.21 -13.97
N TYR A 110 7.81 2.87 -12.72
CA TYR A 110 8.94 2.01 -12.39
C TYR A 110 8.56 0.55 -12.13
N PHE A 111 7.31 0.31 -11.73
CA PHE A 111 6.83 -1.01 -11.32
C PHE A 111 6.71 -1.97 -12.50
N ARG A 112 7.27 -3.16 -12.34
CA ARG A 112 7.11 -4.26 -13.29
C ARG A 112 6.00 -5.19 -12.85
N LEU A 113 5.16 -5.56 -13.81
CA LEU A 113 4.04 -6.46 -13.57
C LEU A 113 4.52 -7.77 -12.93
N ILE A 114 3.86 -8.17 -11.85
CA ILE A 114 4.06 -9.49 -11.25
C ILE A 114 2.93 -10.37 -11.75
N GLU A 115 3.25 -11.40 -12.55
CA GLU A 115 2.25 -12.27 -13.20
C GLU A 115 1.15 -11.53 -13.98
N GLY A 116 1.49 -10.37 -14.53
CA GLY A 116 0.56 -9.51 -15.28
C GLY A 116 -0.30 -8.59 -14.40
N MET A 117 -0.11 -8.60 -13.09
CA MET A 117 -0.84 -7.72 -12.15
C MET A 117 -0.17 -6.35 -12.06
N THR A 118 -0.99 -5.31 -12.09
CA THR A 118 -0.59 -3.92 -11.84
C THR A 118 -0.52 -3.63 -10.33
N THR A 119 0.02 -2.49 -9.95
CA THR A 119 0.06 -2.04 -8.56
C THR A 119 -1.33 -1.99 -7.93
N GLU A 120 -2.33 -1.51 -8.68
CA GLU A 120 -3.70 -1.41 -8.18
C GLU A 120 -4.32 -2.78 -7.90
N CYS A 121 -4.11 -3.76 -8.78
CA CYS A 121 -4.60 -5.13 -8.57
C CYS A 121 -3.93 -5.75 -7.33
N ILE A 122 -2.64 -5.53 -7.15
CA ILE A 122 -1.88 -6.03 -6.02
C ILE A 122 -2.33 -5.36 -4.71
N GLU A 123 -2.48 -4.03 -4.72
CA GLU A 123 -2.92 -3.27 -3.55
C GLU A 123 -4.32 -3.70 -3.09
N GLU A 124 -5.21 -4.04 -4.02
CA GLU A 124 -6.55 -4.56 -3.70
C GLU A 124 -6.48 -5.97 -3.09
N GLU A 125 -5.72 -6.90 -3.68
CA GLU A 125 -5.56 -8.26 -3.16
C GLU A 125 -4.92 -8.25 -1.76
N VAL A 126 -3.92 -7.40 -1.54
CA VAL A 126 -3.31 -7.21 -0.22
C VAL A 126 -4.31 -6.60 0.77
N ARG A 127 -5.11 -5.63 0.34
CA ARG A 127 -6.16 -5.02 1.16
C ARG A 127 -7.18 -6.06 1.61
N GLU A 128 -7.63 -6.95 0.72
CA GLU A 128 -8.54 -8.05 1.06
C GLU A 128 -7.91 -9.00 2.09
N TYR A 129 -6.63 -9.35 1.91
CA TYR A 129 -5.90 -10.17 2.87
C TYR A 129 -5.82 -9.51 4.27
N ILE A 130 -5.47 -8.22 4.33
CA ILE A 130 -5.43 -7.46 5.58
C ILE A 130 -6.81 -7.41 6.24
N GLN A 131 -7.88 -7.15 5.47
CA GLN A 131 -9.26 -7.15 5.99
C GLN A 131 -9.67 -8.50 6.55
N MET A 132 -9.28 -9.60 5.89
CA MET A 132 -9.51 -10.95 6.40
C MET A 132 -8.85 -11.14 7.77
N LYS A 133 -7.58 -10.75 7.91
CA LYS A 133 -6.84 -10.81 9.18
C LYS A 133 -7.45 -9.92 10.28
N ILE A 134 -7.87 -8.72 9.93
CA ILE A 134 -8.57 -7.81 10.87
C ILE A 134 -9.84 -8.48 11.42
N ARG A 135 -10.64 -9.14 10.58
CA ARG A 135 -11.85 -9.85 11.00
C ARG A 135 -11.53 -11.08 11.84
N GLU A 136 -10.57 -11.90 11.41
CA GLU A 136 -10.16 -13.14 12.08
C GLU A 136 -9.69 -12.89 13.51
N TYR A 137 -8.86 -11.88 13.70
CA TYR A 137 -8.25 -11.55 15.00
C TYR A 137 -8.98 -10.44 15.75
N HIS A 138 -10.11 -9.95 15.23
CA HIS A 138 -10.91 -8.87 15.81
C HIS A 138 -10.06 -7.63 16.16
N LEU A 139 -9.16 -7.26 15.26
CA LEU A 139 -8.24 -6.14 15.49
C LEU A 139 -9.00 -4.82 15.51
N PRO A 140 -8.84 -3.96 16.54
CA PRO A 140 -9.49 -2.67 16.63
C PRO A 140 -8.75 -1.61 15.80
N ILE A 141 -8.54 -1.90 14.52
CA ILE A 141 -7.84 -1.04 13.56
C ILE A 141 -8.68 -0.86 12.29
N GLN A 142 -8.40 0.19 11.57
CA GLN A 142 -9.00 0.53 10.30
C GLN A 142 -7.92 0.81 9.26
N ILE A 143 -8.04 0.21 8.08
CA ILE A 143 -7.15 0.46 6.94
C ILE A 143 -7.33 1.91 6.49
N ARG A 144 -6.23 2.63 6.35
CA ARG A 144 -6.16 3.97 5.76
C ARG A 144 -5.64 3.89 4.35
N GLU A 145 -4.44 3.35 4.19
CA GLU A 145 -3.78 3.26 2.91
C GLU A 145 -3.06 1.91 2.76
N VAL A 146 -3.05 1.37 1.55
CA VAL A 146 -2.27 0.19 1.16
C VAL A 146 -1.60 0.53 -0.15
N MET A 147 -0.29 0.42 -0.23
CA MET A 147 0.44 0.77 -1.45
C MET A 147 1.71 -0.04 -1.63
N VAL A 148 2.04 -0.33 -2.88
CA VAL A 148 3.33 -0.91 -3.24
C VAL A 148 4.44 0.07 -2.86
N TYR A 149 5.48 -0.43 -2.19
CA TYR A 149 6.58 0.35 -1.63
C TYR A 149 7.93 -0.34 -1.91
N GLY A 150 9.02 0.18 -1.34
CA GLY A 150 10.33 -0.46 -1.37
C GLY A 150 11.01 -0.49 -2.74
N SER A 151 11.78 -1.54 -3.00
CA SER A 151 12.62 -1.65 -4.20
C SER A 151 11.80 -1.76 -5.48
N ARG A 152 10.68 -2.51 -5.44
CA ARG A 152 9.81 -2.71 -6.61
C ARG A 152 9.06 -1.44 -7.01
N SER A 153 8.70 -0.57 -6.05
CA SER A 153 8.09 0.72 -6.37
C SER A 153 9.04 1.67 -7.12
N ARG A 154 10.34 1.38 -7.11
CA ARG A 154 11.41 2.19 -7.71
C ARG A 154 12.11 1.51 -8.89
N GLY A 155 11.69 0.31 -9.28
CA GLY A 155 12.36 -0.47 -10.33
C GLY A 155 13.79 -0.91 -9.98
N THR A 156 14.13 -0.95 -8.68
CA THR A 156 15.47 -1.33 -8.19
C THR A 156 15.49 -2.71 -7.53
N GLU A 157 14.46 -3.52 -7.78
CA GLU A 157 14.37 -4.86 -7.25
C GLU A 157 15.37 -5.80 -7.90
N LYS A 158 15.82 -6.79 -7.13
CA LYS A 158 16.56 -7.96 -7.58
C LYS A 158 15.60 -9.11 -7.85
N ALA A 159 16.08 -10.16 -8.52
CA ALA A 159 15.27 -11.34 -8.82
C ALA A 159 14.67 -12.03 -7.58
N ASP A 160 15.33 -11.91 -6.43
CA ASP A 160 14.93 -12.47 -5.14
C ASP A 160 14.31 -11.45 -4.19
N SER A 161 14.02 -10.23 -4.65
CA SER A 161 13.41 -9.20 -3.82
C SER A 161 11.96 -9.53 -3.50
N ASP A 162 11.58 -9.36 -2.23
CA ASP A 162 10.19 -9.40 -1.78
C ASP A 162 9.38 -8.23 -2.38
N LEU A 163 8.06 -8.31 -2.27
CA LEU A 163 7.15 -7.23 -2.60
C LEU A 163 6.81 -6.48 -1.30
N ASP A 164 7.45 -5.35 -1.09
CA ASP A 164 7.17 -4.49 0.05
C ASP A 164 5.82 -3.77 -0.13
N ILE A 165 4.97 -3.85 0.87
CA ILE A 165 3.70 -3.13 0.94
C ILE A 165 3.74 -2.22 2.17
N LEU A 166 3.48 -0.94 1.97
CA LEU A 166 3.18 -0.03 3.06
C LEU A 166 1.70 -0.12 3.38
N PHE A 167 1.38 -0.41 4.64
CA PHE A 167 0.03 -0.50 5.16
C PHE A 167 -0.18 0.53 6.26
N GLU A 168 -0.85 1.64 5.96
CA GLU A 168 -1.23 2.61 6.98
C GLU A 168 -2.57 2.26 7.61
N TYR A 169 -2.62 2.32 8.94
CA TYR A 169 -3.84 2.07 9.71
C TYR A 169 -4.05 3.10 10.83
N ALA A 170 -5.30 3.26 11.23
CA ALA A 170 -5.70 3.95 12.46
C ALA A 170 -6.27 2.94 13.45
N GLY A 171 -6.22 3.26 14.75
CA GLY A 171 -6.81 2.43 15.80
C GLY A 171 -5.81 2.05 16.88
N VAL A 172 -6.09 0.93 17.57
CA VAL A 172 -5.31 0.46 18.70
C VAL A 172 -4.54 -0.79 18.33
N GLY A 173 -3.21 -0.67 18.34
CA GLY A 173 -2.29 -1.77 18.07
C GLY A 173 -0.87 -1.24 17.94
N ARG A 174 0.12 -2.08 18.23
CA ARG A 174 1.51 -1.77 17.94
C ARG A 174 1.84 -2.26 16.54
N GLU A 175 2.61 -1.48 15.80
CA GLU A 175 3.07 -1.85 14.45
C GLU A 175 3.73 -3.22 14.45
N ASP A 176 4.64 -3.50 15.42
CA ASP A 176 5.31 -4.79 15.56
C ASP A 176 4.35 -5.98 15.76
N ASP A 177 3.29 -5.79 16.56
CA ASP A 177 2.34 -6.88 16.85
C ASP A 177 1.49 -7.18 15.60
N ILE A 178 1.07 -6.14 14.87
CA ILE A 178 0.33 -6.27 13.63
C ILE A 178 1.21 -6.86 12.53
N PHE A 179 2.47 -6.42 12.43
CA PHE A 179 3.44 -7.00 11.50
C PHE A 179 3.58 -8.51 11.70
N ASN A 180 3.85 -8.95 12.92
CA ASN A 180 3.99 -10.37 13.23
C ASN A 180 2.75 -11.19 12.86
N LEU A 181 1.56 -10.62 13.12
CA LEU A 181 0.30 -11.28 12.82
C LEU A 181 0.04 -11.41 11.31
N LEU A 182 0.36 -10.37 10.54
CA LEU A 182 0.20 -10.39 9.08
C LEU A 182 1.19 -11.35 8.41
N HIS A 183 2.29 -11.71 9.09
CA HIS A 183 3.34 -12.62 8.61
C HIS A 183 3.27 -14.02 9.23
N GLU A 184 2.19 -14.36 9.95
CA GLU A 184 1.98 -15.75 10.43
C GLU A 184 1.81 -16.74 9.27
N ASP A 185 1.23 -16.27 8.15
CA ASP A 185 1.10 -17.02 6.91
C ASP A 185 2.09 -16.45 5.87
N ASP A 186 2.65 -17.32 5.04
CA ASP A 186 3.46 -16.92 3.89
C ASP A 186 2.55 -16.43 2.76
N PHE A 187 2.16 -15.15 2.81
CA PHE A 187 1.35 -14.54 1.76
C PHE A 187 2.23 -14.17 0.56
N CYS A 188 1.83 -14.58 -0.64
CA CYS A 188 2.57 -14.38 -1.87
C CYS A 188 1.64 -13.89 -2.99
N ILE A 189 2.16 -13.06 -3.88
CA ILE A 189 1.58 -12.77 -5.20
C ILE A 189 2.38 -13.55 -6.23
N GLY A 190 1.77 -14.61 -6.78
CA GLY A 190 2.50 -15.60 -7.58
C GLY A 190 3.62 -16.26 -6.76
N GLU A 191 4.85 -16.17 -7.28
CA GLU A 191 6.05 -16.69 -6.58
C GLU A 191 6.74 -15.63 -5.69
N VAL A 192 6.25 -14.37 -5.70
CA VAL A 192 6.86 -13.27 -4.97
C VAL A 192 6.25 -13.17 -3.57
N LYS A 193 7.10 -13.28 -2.53
CA LYS A 193 6.67 -13.08 -1.15
C LYS A 193 6.27 -11.62 -0.92
N VAL A 194 5.17 -11.43 -0.18
CA VAL A 194 4.68 -10.10 0.19
C VAL A 194 5.13 -9.76 1.62
N ASP A 195 5.81 -8.62 1.76
CA ASP A 195 6.23 -8.07 3.05
C ASP A 195 5.36 -6.85 3.40
N ILE A 196 4.36 -7.05 4.30
CA ILE A 196 3.38 -6.03 4.66
C ILE A 196 3.88 -5.26 5.87
N ASN A 197 4.22 -3.98 5.66
CA ASN A 197 4.81 -3.09 6.65
C ASN A 197 3.74 -2.15 7.23
N PRO A 198 3.16 -2.45 8.41
CA PRO A 198 2.17 -1.61 9.05
C PRO A 198 2.80 -0.34 9.61
N VAL A 199 2.13 0.80 9.41
CA VAL A 199 2.55 2.11 9.92
C VAL A 199 1.37 2.87 10.51
N THR A 200 1.62 3.68 11.54
CA THR A 200 0.64 4.61 12.11
C THR A 200 1.27 5.99 12.31
N GLU A 201 0.45 7.04 12.26
CA GLU A 201 0.90 8.40 12.59
C GLU A 201 1.56 8.47 13.98
N GLN A 202 1.04 7.68 14.96
CA GLN A 202 1.51 7.72 16.35
C GLN A 202 2.89 7.08 16.56
N GLN A 203 3.29 6.10 15.77
CA GLN A 203 4.55 5.35 15.95
C GLN A 203 5.55 5.68 14.84
N SER A 204 5.11 5.72 13.59
CA SER A 204 5.97 5.93 12.42
C SER A 204 5.94 7.36 11.84
N GLY A 205 5.08 8.23 12.38
CA GLY A 205 4.95 9.63 11.92
C GLY A 205 4.07 9.80 10.69
N ASP A 206 4.08 10.99 10.13
CA ASP A 206 3.22 11.38 9.01
C ASP A 206 3.56 10.62 7.71
N LEU A 207 2.53 10.11 7.04
CA LEU A 207 2.66 9.37 5.79
C LEU A 207 3.26 10.25 4.67
N SER A 208 2.85 11.52 4.58
CA SER A 208 3.33 12.42 3.53
C SER A 208 4.84 12.62 3.57
N GLU A 209 5.42 12.80 4.77
CA GLU A 209 6.87 12.94 4.93
C GLU A 209 7.62 11.67 4.51
N ARG A 210 7.03 10.50 4.79
CA ARG A 210 7.61 9.21 4.39
C ARG A 210 7.62 9.06 2.87
N LEU A 211 6.50 9.40 2.21
CA LEU A 211 6.37 9.30 0.76
C LEU A 211 7.26 10.30 0.03
N ILE A 212 7.35 11.55 0.52
CA ILE A 212 8.28 12.55 -0.05
C ILE A 212 9.72 12.03 -0.04
N ARG A 213 10.17 11.46 1.09
CA ARG A 213 11.50 10.85 1.18
C ARG A 213 11.67 9.67 0.22
N ALA A 214 10.65 8.84 0.05
CA ALA A 214 10.68 7.72 -0.89
C ALA A 214 10.74 8.21 -2.35
N GLU A 215 10.01 9.29 -2.69
CA GLU A 215 10.06 9.93 -4.01
C GLU A 215 11.45 10.51 -4.32
N GLU A 216 12.11 11.13 -3.34
CA GLU A 216 13.49 11.62 -3.50
C GLU A 216 14.45 10.49 -3.86
N TYR A 217 14.24 9.28 -3.32
CA TYR A 217 15.04 8.10 -3.69
C TYR A 217 14.75 7.59 -5.11
N MET A 218 13.53 7.75 -5.62
CA MET A 218 13.19 7.36 -6.99
C MET A 218 13.91 8.22 -8.03
N GLU A 219 14.21 9.47 -7.68
CA GLU A 219 14.86 10.44 -8.57
C GLU A 219 16.38 10.42 -8.44
N GLN A 220 16.93 9.64 -7.52
CA GLN A 220 18.38 9.58 -7.36
C GLN A 220 19.02 8.75 -8.46
N GLU A 221 20.05 9.36 -9.08
CA GLU A 221 20.98 8.63 -9.91
C GLU A 221 21.70 7.57 -9.07
N LEU A 222 21.67 6.33 -9.52
CA LEU A 222 22.33 5.22 -8.84
C LEU A 222 23.74 5.03 -9.37
N ALA A 223 24.69 4.73 -8.50
CA ALA A 223 26.07 4.46 -8.87
C ALA A 223 26.48 3.04 -8.52
N PHE A 224 27.05 2.32 -9.48
CA PHE A 224 27.55 0.96 -9.34
C PHE A 224 29.05 0.92 -9.60
N GLY A 225 29.80 0.36 -8.66
CA GLY A 225 31.23 0.11 -8.84
C GLY A 225 31.51 -1.11 -9.72
N ILE A 226 32.40 -0.96 -10.69
CA ILE A 226 32.81 -2.03 -11.63
C ILE A 226 34.34 -2.01 -11.69
N GLU A 227 35.01 -2.82 -10.86
CA GLU A 227 36.49 -2.90 -10.79
C GLU A 227 37.18 -1.53 -10.66
N ASP A 228 37.72 -1.03 -11.77
CA ASP A 228 38.42 0.26 -11.89
C ASP A 228 37.55 1.38 -12.48
N ARG A 229 36.23 1.17 -12.51
CA ARG A 229 35.24 2.08 -13.09
C ARG A 229 34.02 2.20 -12.19
N TYR A 230 33.18 3.18 -12.45
CA TYR A 230 31.81 3.18 -11.94
C TYR A 230 30.84 3.64 -13.02
N ILE A 231 29.62 3.15 -12.95
CA ILE A 231 28.51 3.54 -13.81
C ILE A 231 27.50 4.30 -12.97
N THR A 232 27.08 5.46 -13.44
CA THR A 232 25.90 6.13 -12.94
C THR A 232 24.75 5.84 -13.89
N ILE A 233 23.55 5.66 -13.36
CA ILE A 233 22.38 5.28 -14.13
C ILE A 233 21.13 5.81 -13.46
N GLN A 234 20.21 6.33 -14.27
CA GLN A 234 18.90 6.80 -13.83
C GLN A 234 17.82 6.39 -14.81
N PHE A 235 16.58 6.23 -14.32
CA PHE A 235 15.44 5.95 -15.18
C PHE A 235 15.04 7.22 -15.95
N VAL A 236 14.74 7.06 -17.24
CA VAL A 236 14.20 8.09 -18.14
C VAL A 236 13.06 7.51 -18.96
N ASP A 237 12.26 8.34 -19.61
CA ASP A 237 11.06 7.91 -20.35
C ASP A 237 11.34 6.81 -21.41
N GLU A 238 12.56 6.79 -21.95
CA GLU A 238 12.97 5.85 -23.02
C GLU A 238 13.74 4.62 -22.50
N GLY A 239 13.95 4.51 -21.16
CA GLY A 239 14.74 3.43 -20.55
C GLY A 239 15.66 3.94 -19.46
N TYR A 240 16.96 3.73 -19.58
CA TYR A 240 17.95 4.13 -18.57
C TYR A 240 19.04 4.97 -19.19
N ASP A 241 19.15 6.25 -18.76
CA ASP A 241 20.30 7.08 -19.07
C ASP A 241 21.49 6.68 -18.18
N TYR A 242 22.64 6.39 -18.76
CA TYR A 242 23.81 5.94 -18.02
C TYR A 242 25.10 6.64 -18.48
N THR A 243 26.03 6.79 -17.54
CA THR A 243 27.39 7.27 -17.83
C THR A 243 28.40 6.42 -17.08
N ILE A 244 29.49 6.08 -17.76
CA ILE A 244 30.60 5.26 -17.24
C ILE A 244 31.80 6.16 -17.02
N TYR A 245 32.38 6.08 -15.83
CA TYR A 245 33.55 6.85 -15.42
C TYR A 245 34.71 5.95 -15.03
N ASP A 246 35.93 6.42 -15.20
CA ASP A 246 37.10 5.82 -14.55
C ASP A 246 37.19 6.21 -13.06
N VAL A 247 38.20 5.66 -12.35
CA VAL A 247 38.39 5.93 -10.91
C VAL A 247 38.77 7.40 -10.63
N ASP A 248 39.22 8.15 -11.60
CA ASP A 248 39.57 9.56 -11.50
C ASP A 248 38.37 10.48 -11.82
N GLY A 249 37.21 9.90 -12.15
CA GLY A 249 35.95 10.61 -12.46
C GLY A 249 35.90 11.13 -13.90
N LYS A 250 36.74 10.62 -14.80
CA LYS A 250 36.69 10.97 -16.21
C LYS A 250 35.65 10.07 -16.92
N GLU A 251 34.75 10.70 -17.65
CA GLU A 251 33.78 10.01 -18.50
C GLU A 251 34.48 9.18 -19.58
N LEU A 252 34.08 7.91 -19.69
CA LEU A 252 34.61 6.94 -20.66
C LEU A 252 33.62 6.62 -21.76
N ASP A 253 32.34 6.45 -21.40
CA ASP A 253 31.21 6.09 -22.29
C ASP A 253 29.90 6.49 -21.64
N GLY A 254 28.79 6.53 -22.39
CA GLY A 254 27.47 6.81 -21.89
C GLY A 254 26.42 6.74 -22.99
N GLY A 255 25.17 6.76 -22.60
CA GLY A 255 24.03 6.72 -23.51
C GLY A 255 22.74 6.32 -22.84
N VAL A 256 21.72 6.06 -23.65
CA VAL A 256 20.44 5.55 -23.19
C VAL A 256 20.35 4.05 -23.50
N TYR A 257 20.09 3.26 -22.47
CA TYR A 257 19.75 1.85 -22.60
C TYR A 257 18.24 1.74 -22.83
N ASP A 258 17.85 1.49 -24.06
CA ASP A 258 16.46 1.50 -24.54
C ASP A 258 15.75 0.17 -24.24
N ASN A 259 15.49 -0.09 -22.96
CA ASN A 259 14.63 -1.16 -22.49
C ASN A 259 14.07 -0.84 -21.09
N PRO A 260 12.93 -0.17 -20.99
CA PRO A 260 12.32 0.18 -19.72
C PRO A 260 11.70 -1.02 -18.96
N ASP A 261 11.55 -2.18 -19.65
CA ASP A 261 10.87 -3.35 -19.10
C ASP A 261 11.74 -4.22 -18.19
N ILE A 262 13.03 -3.94 -18.08
CA ILE A 262 13.95 -4.69 -17.20
C ILE A 262 14.36 -3.84 -15.98
N SER A 263 14.88 -4.48 -14.95
CA SER A 263 15.35 -3.77 -13.77
C SER A 263 16.62 -2.97 -14.03
N ILE A 264 16.83 -1.92 -13.25
CA ILE A 264 18.07 -1.14 -13.32
C ILE A 264 19.31 -2.03 -13.10
N TYR A 265 19.19 -3.10 -12.32
CA TYR A 265 20.25 -4.08 -12.10
C TYR A 265 20.50 -4.94 -13.35
N GLU A 266 19.44 -5.33 -14.05
CA GLU A 266 19.56 -6.07 -15.32
C GLU A 266 20.12 -5.17 -16.39
N ALA A 267 19.66 -3.91 -16.49
CA ALA A 267 20.23 -2.91 -17.40
C ALA A 267 21.73 -2.70 -17.16
N VAL A 268 22.15 -2.50 -15.90
CA VAL A 268 23.56 -2.40 -15.54
C VAL A 268 24.34 -3.64 -15.92
N LYS A 269 23.79 -4.82 -15.69
CA LYS A 269 24.43 -6.09 -16.06
C LYS A 269 24.64 -6.20 -17.56
N ASP A 270 23.63 -5.86 -18.37
CA ASP A 270 23.72 -5.89 -19.83
C ASP A 270 24.71 -4.85 -20.35
N ILE A 271 24.68 -3.61 -19.83
CA ILE A 271 25.65 -2.57 -20.17
C ILE A 271 27.08 -3.06 -19.87
N VAL A 272 27.29 -3.69 -18.72
CA VAL A 272 28.61 -4.23 -18.31
C VAL A 272 29.04 -5.38 -19.20
N GLU A 273 28.12 -6.26 -19.62
CA GLU A 273 28.42 -7.34 -20.56
C GLU A 273 28.80 -6.81 -21.94
N ASP A 274 28.11 -5.79 -22.44
CA ASP A 274 28.46 -5.12 -23.69
C ASP A 274 29.83 -4.44 -23.65
N LEU A 275 30.18 -3.84 -22.50
CA LEU A 275 31.54 -3.27 -22.31
C LEU A 275 32.63 -4.34 -22.37
N LYS A 276 32.39 -5.57 -21.90
CA LYS A 276 33.34 -6.68 -21.98
C LYS A 276 33.56 -7.16 -23.39
N GLN A 277 32.53 -7.04 -24.23
CA GLN A 277 32.56 -7.51 -25.63
C GLN A 277 33.20 -6.49 -26.59
N LYS A 278 33.18 -5.18 -26.22
CA LYS A 278 33.90 -4.15 -26.98
C LYS A 278 35.40 -4.30 -26.72
N PRO A 279 36.25 -4.56 -27.73
CA PRO A 279 37.71 -4.68 -27.52
C PRO A 279 38.23 -3.35 -27.04
N ASP A 280 38.91 -3.38 -25.86
CA ASP A 280 39.64 -2.24 -25.34
C ASP A 280 40.58 -1.72 -26.44
N THR A 281 40.38 -0.48 -26.83
CA THR A 281 41.34 0.24 -27.65
C THR A 281 42.63 0.49 -26.87
N ASN A 282 42.72 0.11 -25.59
CA ASN A 282 43.89 0.26 -24.70
C ASN A 282 44.19 -1.04 -23.88
N GLY A 283 44.17 -2.19 -24.48
CA GLY A 283 45.01 -3.37 -24.18
C GLY A 283 45.09 -3.92 -22.75
N THR A 284 44.06 -3.87 -21.90
CA THR A 284 44.07 -4.57 -20.60
C THR A 284 42.81 -5.42 -20.41
N LYS A 285 43.00 -6.75 -20.32
CA LYS A 285 41.92 -7.73 -19.97
C LYS A 285 41.83 -7.80 -18.44
N GLY A 286 40.78 -7.25 -17.85
CA GLY A 286 40.43 -7.44 -16.43
C GLY A 286 39.14 -8.24 -16.26
N ALA A 287 39.04 -9.03 -15.19
CA ALA A 287 37.83 -9.74 -14.81
C ALA A 287 36.96 -8.84 -13.92
N ILE A 288 35.63 -8.81 -14.10
CA ILE A 288 34.72 -7.88 -13.44
C ILE A 288 33.99 -8.57 -12.29
N THR A 289 34.07 -8.00 -11.08
CA THR A 289 33.23 -8.34 -9.93
C THR A 289 32.39 -7.12 -9.55
N ALA A 290 31.05 -7.21 -9.70
CA ALA A 290 30.15 -6.15 -9.27
C ALA A 290 29.94 -6.24 -7.76
N GLU A 291 30.53 -5.31 -6.99
CA GLU A 291 30.14 -5.07 -5.60
C GLU A 291 29.32 -3.79 -5.52
N SER A 292 28.02 -3.93 -5.29
CA SER A 292 27.17 -2.77 -5.02
C SER A 292 27.47 -2.23 -3.63
N LYS A 293 27.94 -1.00 -3.51
CA LYS A 293 27.88 -0.23 -2.27
C LYS A 293 26.55 0.50 -2.18
N LEU A 294 25.48 -0.25 -2.10
CA LEU A 294 24.22 0.27 -1.57
C LEU A 294 24.34 0.22 -0.05
N ASN A 295 24.42 1.39 0.60
CA ASN A 295 24.14 1.47 2.03
C ASN A 295 22.68 1.11 2.22
N PRO A 296 22.33 0.02 2.93
CA PRO A 296 20.97 -0.17 3.37
C PRO A 296 20.67 0.91 4.39
N LEU A 297 19.75 1.79 4.07
CA LEU A 297 19.11 2.62 5.09
C LEU A 297 18.07 1.74 5.77
N ASN A 298 18.35 1.38 7.03
CA ASN A 298 17.41 0.87 8.01
C ASN A 298 16.28 1.87 8.27
#